data_c05c5a2a0037374ce3bafe5d41c8d3e5
#
_entry.id   c05c5a2a0037374ce3bafe5d41c8d3e5
#
_cell.length_a   1.000
_cell.length_b   1.000
_cell.length_c   1.000
_cell.angle_alpha   90.00
_cell.angle_beta   90.00
_cell.angle_gamma   90.00
#
_symmetry.space_group_name_H-M   'P 1'
#
loop_
_entity.id
_entity.type
_entity.pdbx_description
1 polymer ?
#
loop_
_entity_poly.entity_id
_entity_poly.type
_entity_poly.pdbx_seq_one_letter_code
_entity_poly.pdbx_strand_id
1 'polypeptide(L)'
;MSGKNASYELPLGPIHPALKEPVNFTFKMNGEVIEEVDFAPGRSHRGIEWMGMRRNPVQILHLCDRICGICGVAHALVFAQAIETIADVEVPDRAYYVRTIIAEFERIQSHILWAGVAAHELGFDTLFYLAWQIREESVDVIEYITGNRVNYGIMMVGGTRRDITPDMFPRLEQALQYYEGLFEKMVDLFLNDKTIAMRCKNAGILTKRRALELATVGPTSRASGLAMDVRVDSP
;
A
#
# COMPACT_ATOMS: atom_id res chain seq x y z
N MET A 1 -12.74 -12.57 -49.18
CA MET A 1 -11.28 -12.56 -48.88
C MET A 1 -11.12 -12.82 -47.41
N SER A 2 -10.82 -14.03 -47.02
CA SER A 2 -10.52 -14.38 -45.61
C SER A 2 -9.14 -13.83 -45.26
N GLY A 3 -9.08 -12.67 -44.64
CA GLY A 3 -7.85 -12.17 -44.09
C GLY A 3 -7.40 -13.12 -42.99
N LYS A 4 -6.30 -13.83 -43.20
CA LYS A 4 -5.59 -14.52 -42.12
C LYS A 4 -5.18 -13.44 -41.13
N ASN A 5 -5.84 -13.38 -39.96
CA ASN A 5 -5.37 -12.56 -38.86
C ASN A 5 -3.93 -13.02 -38.56
N ALA A 6 -2.98 -12.15 -38.80
CA ALA A 6 -1.57 -12.45 -38.51
C ALA A 6 -1.41 -12.45 -37.01
N SER A 7 -0.96 -13.57 -36.45
CA SER A 7 -0.52 -13.62 -35.05
C SER A 7 0.72 -12.75 -34.90
N TYR A 8 0.74 -11.90 -33.87
CA TYR A 8 1.88 -11.03 -33.53
C TYR A 8 2.05 -10.95 -32.01
N GLU A 9 3.25 -10.57 -31.59
CA GLU A 9 3.57 -10.33 -30.18
C GLU A 9 3.49 -8.84 -29.88
N LEU A 10 2.81 -8.51 -28.78
CA LEU A 10 2.68 -7.14 -28.26
C LEU A 10 3.35 -7.08 -26.89
N PRO A 11 4.53 -6.48 -26.75
CA PRO A 11 5.16 -6.27 -25.46
C PRO A 11 4.53 -5.04 -24.76
N LEU A 12 4.34 -5.13 -23.45
CA LEU A 12 3.90 -4.05 -22.58
C LEU A 12 4.77 -4.00 -21.32
N GLY A 13 5.41 -2.87 -21.11
CA GLY A 13 6.36 -2.69 -20.03
C GLY A 13 7.84 -2.79 -20.49
N PRO A 14 8.81 -2.77 -19.56
CA PRO A 14 8.67 -2.80 -18.09
C PRO A 14 8.14 -1.50 -17.47
N ILE A 15 8.29 -0.37 -18.16
CA ILE A 15 7.81 0.94 -17.70
C ILE A 15 6.71 1.39 -18.66
N HIS A 16 5.49 1.47 -18.15
CA HIS A 16 4.33 1.88 -18.92
C HIS A 16 3.34 2.65 -18.03
N PRO A 17 2.69 3.72 -18.51
CA PRO A 17 1.77 4.54 -17.71
C PRO A 17 0.61 3.76 -17.06
N ALA A 18 0.13 2.70 -17.69
CA ALA A 18 -0.92 1.85 -17.14
C ALA A 18 -0.44 0.84 -16.08
N LEU A 19 0.88 0.67 -15.91
CA LEU A 19 1.44 -0.24 -14.93
C LEU A 19 1.82 0.54 -13.67
N LYS A 20 1.38 0.05 -12.50
CA LYS A 20 1.71 0.66 -11.20
C LYS A 20 3.09 0.25 -10.71
N GLU A 21 3.57 -0.91 -11.14
CA GLU A 21 4.91 -1.43 -10.83
C GLU A 21 5.62 -1.87 -12.11
N PRO A 22 6.94 -1.80 -12.17
CA PRO A 22 7.71 -2.25 -13.35
C PRO A 22 7.57 -3.76 -13.55
N VAL A 23 6.94 -4.13 -14.63
CA VAL A 23 6.71 -5.54 -15.02
C VAL A 23 6.62 -5.67 -16.53
N ASN A 24 7.02 -6.80 -17.09
CA ASN A 24 6.85 -7.08 -18.51
C ASN A 24 5.70 -8.05 -18.72
N PHE A 25 4.82 -7.68 -19.64
CA PHE A 25 3.89 -8.60 -20.28
C PHE A 25 4.25 -8.75 -21.75
N THR A 26 4.13 -9.94 -22.29
CA THR A 26 4.17 -10.20 -23.73
C THR A 26 2.88 -10.89 -24.11
N PHE A 27 2.06 -10.22 -24.89
CA PHE A 27 0.78 -10.74 -25.36
C PHE A 27 0.95 -11.34 -26.75
N LYS A 28 0.53 -12.58 -26.93
CA LYS A 28 0.38 -13.18 -28.24
C LYS A 28 -1.01 -12.90 -28.77
N MET A 29 -1.08 -12.14 -29.82
CA MET A 29 -2.33 -11.57 -30.35
C MET A 29 -2.74 -12.28 -31.64
N ASN A 30 -4.04 -12.43 -31.82
CA ASN A 30 -4.66 -12.79 -33.08
C ASN A 30 -5.72 -11.72 -33.41
N GLY A 31 -5.34 -10.73 -34.22
CA GLY A 31 -6.10 -9.50 -34.32
C GLY A 31 -6.16 -8.78 -32.97
N GLU A 32 -7.35 -8.55 -32.42
CA GLU A 32 -7.56 -7.92 -31.09
C GLU A 32 -7.72 -8.93 -29.95
N VAL A 33 -7.65 -10.24 -30.25
CA VAL A 33 -7.83 -11.29 -29.24
C VAL A 33 -6.48 -11.70 -28.67
N ILE A 34 -6.38 -11.71 -27.34
CA ILE A 34 -5.21 -12.24 -26.62
C ILE A 34 -5.35 -13.75 -26.53
N GLU A 35 -4.42 -14.49 -27.17
CA GLU A 35 -4.39 -15.95 -27.14
C GLU A 35 -3.51 -16.47 -25.99
N GLU A 36 -2.41 -15.77 -25.69
CA GLU A 36 -1.45 -16.17 -24.68
C GLU A 36 -0.83 -14.92 -24.02
N VAL A 37 -0.49 -15.04 -22.75
CA VAL A 37 0.19 -13.97 -21.98
C VAL A 37 1.41 -14.58 -21.31
N ASP A 38 2.59 -14.06 -21.64
CA ASP A 38 3.80 -14.28 -20.86
C ASP A 38 4.01 -13.15 -19.88
N PHE A 39 4.39 -13.49 -18.64
CA PHE A 39 4.53 -12.55 -17.54
C PHE A 39 5.91 -12.68 -16.92
N ALA A 40 6.73 -11.63 -17.04
CA ALA A 40 8.08 -11.56 -16.49
C ALA A 40 8.17 -10.54 -15.35
N PRO A 41 7.97 -10.94 -14.09
CA PRO A 41 8.12 -10.08 -12.91
C PRO A 41 9.60 -9.84 -12.57
N GLY A 42 9.83 -9.05 -11.50
CA GLY A 42 11.18 -8.83 -10.94
C GLY A 42 11.87 -7.56 -11.44
N ARG A 43 11.22 -6.72 -12.23
CA ARG A 43 11.80 -5.46 -12.73
C ARG A 43 11.93 -4.39 -11.65
N SER A 44 11.24 -4.53 -10.53
CA SER A 44 11.38 -3.67 -9.34
C SER A 44 12.44 -4.16 -8.35
N HIS A 45 13.15 -5.23 -8.63
CA HIS A 45 14.22 -5.76 -7.78
C HIS A 45 15.38 -4.77 -7.64
N ARG A 46 15.72 -4.40 -6.39
CA ARG A 46 16.75 -3.40 -6.05
C ARG A 46 17.89 -3.96 -5.19
N GLY A 47 17.95 -5.28 -4.98
CA GLY A 47 18.96 -5.93 -4.17
C GLY A 47 18.91 -5.63 -2.68
N ILE A 48 17.72 -5.30 -2.13
CA ILE A 48 17.51 -4.91 -0.74
C ILE A 48 18.05 -5.96 0.24
N GLU A 49 17.70 -7.24 0.03
CA GLU A 49 18.13 -8.35 0.88
C GLU A 49 19.66 -8.53 0.82
N TRP A 50 20.23 -8.45 -0.38
CA TRP A 50 21.69 -8.53 -0.56
C TRP A 50 22.43 -7.39 0.16
N MET A 51 21.91 -6.17 0.09
CA MET A 51 22.45 -5.03 0.83
C MET A 51 22.28 -5.22 2.35
N GLY A 52 21.15 -5.75 2.79
CA GLY A 52 20.84 -6.02 4.19
C GLY A 52 21.85 -6.95 4.84
N MET A 53 22.24 -8.04 4.14
CA MET A 53 23.25 -8.99 4.64
C MET A 53 24.64 -8.38 4.85
N ARG A 54 24.91 -7.17 4.39
CA ARG A 54 26.23 -6.50 4.40
C ARG A 54 26.25 -5.20 5.18
N ARG A 55 25.20 -4.89 5.89
CA ARG A 55 25.02 -3.64 6.63
C ARG A 55 24.78 -3.90 8.11
N ASN A 56 25.10 -2.91 8.95
CA ASN A 56 24.72 -2.97 10.36
C ASN A 56 23.21 -2.72 10.55
N PRO A 57 22.63 -3.10 11.70
CA PRO A 57 21.18 -2.97 11.94
C PRO A 57 20.63 -1.55 11.74
N VAL A 58 21.39 -0.50 12.10
CA VAL A 58 20.93 0.89 11.92
C VAL A 58 20.81 1.23 10.43
N GLN A 59 21.77 0.81 9.62
CA GLN A 59 21.75 1.02 8.17
C GLN A 59 20.63 0.21 7.51
N ILE A 60 20.38 -1.02 7.99
CA ILE A 60 19.29 -1.86 7.47
C ILE A 60 17.95 -1.25 7.82
N LEU A 61 17.78 -0.69 9.00
CA LEU A 61 16.54 -0.02 9.40
C LEU A 61 16.15 1.09 8.41
N HIS A 62 17.11 1.95 8.04
CA HIS A 62 16.89 2.98 7.04
C HIS A 62 16.67 2.40 5.62
N LEU A 63 17.23 1.26 5.31
CA LEU A 63 16.99 0.55 4.06
C LEU A 63 15.57 -0.02 4.02
N CYS A 64 15.10 -0.58 5.14
CA CYS A 64 13.74 -1.10 5.29
C CYS A 64 12.67 -0.02 5.04
N ASP A 65 12.86 1.17 5.59
CA ASP A 65 11.98 2.32 5.36
C ASP A 65 11.85 2.70 3.86
N ARG A 66 12.79 2.26 3.02
CA ARG A 66 12.83 2.54 1.58
C ARG A 66 12.47 1.34 0.70
N ILE A 67 12.01 0.26 1.29
CA ILE A 67 11.47 -0.88 0.52
C ILE A 67 10.24 -0.44 -0.25
N CYS A 68 9.38 0.35 0.38
CA CYS A 68 8.15 0.87 -0.19
C CYS A 68 7.98 2.35 0.17
N GLY A 69 7.60 3.17 -0.81
CA GLY A 69 7.30 4.60 -0.58
C GLY A 69 5.89 4.86 -0.02
N ILE A 70 5.11 3.81 0.27
CA ILE A 70 3.73 3.91 0.77
C ILE A 70 3.63 3.34 2.19
N CYS A 71 4.35 2.25 2.49
CA CYS A 71 4.30 1.50 3.75
C CYS A 71 5.70 1.33 4.39
N GLY A 72 6.56 2.34 4.26
CA GLY A 72 7.93 2.32 4.80
C GLY A 72 8.01 2.12 6.30
N VAL A 73 7.07 2.71 7.05
CA VAL A 73 6.97 2.53 8.51
C VAL A 73 6.71 1.08 8.88
N ALA A 74 5.82 0.39 8.18
CA ALA A 74 5.54 -1.01 8.47
C ALA A 74 6.79 -1.90 8.32
N HIS A 75 7.58 -1.68 7.26
CA HIS A 75 8.84 -2.40 7.05
C HIS A 75 9.91 -2.06 8.12
N ALA A 76 10.05 -0.78 8.45
CA ALA A 76 11.00 -0.33 9.45
C ALA A 76 10.60 -0.81 10.86
N LEU A 77 9.30 -0.79 11.18
CA LEU A 77 8.76 -1.23 12.47
C LEU A 77 9.00 -2.72 12.71
N VAL A 78 8.65 -3.58 11.73
CA VAL A 78 8.84 -5.03 11.90
C VAL A 78 10.32 -5.39 12.03
N PHE A 79 11.20 -4.68 11.32
CA PHE A 79 12.64 -4.89 11.46
C PHE A 79 13.15 -4.43 12.84
N ALA A 80 12.70 -3.26 13.32
CA ALA A 80 13.08 -2.76 14.65
C ALA A 80 12.64 -3.76 15.74
N GLN A 81 11.38 -4.23 15.69
CA GLN A 81 10.85 -5.22 16.65
C GLN A 81 11.62 -6.55 16.61
N ALA A 82 12.00 -7.02 15.40
CA ALA A 82 12.81 -8.23 15.28
C ALA A 82 14.18 -8.08 15.98
N ILE A 83 14.86 -6.95 15.78
CA ILE A 83 16.14 -6.66 16.45
C ILE A 83 15.96 -6.50 17.95
N GLU A 84 14.92 -5.81 18.41
CA GLU A 84 14.59 -5.63 19.82
C GLU A 84 14.39 -6.98 20.51
N THR A 85 13.66 -7.89 19.86
CA THR A 85 13.46 -9.26 20.38
C THR A 85 14.77 -10.04 20.45
N ILE A 86 15.62 -9.98 19.44
CA ILE A 86 16.90 -10.71 19.40
C ILE A 86 17.89 -10.17 20.44
N ALA A 87 17.91 -8.85 20.63
CA ALA A 87 18.85 -8.16 21.50
C ALA A 87 18.32 -7.93 22.92
N ASP A 88 17.11 -8.41 23.23
CA ASP A 88 16.41 -8.22 24.51
C ASP A 88 16.37 -6.74 24.95
N VAL A 89 15.98 -5.87 23.99
CA VAL A 89 15.89 -4.42 24.23
C VAL A 89 14.50 -4.07 24.71
N GLU A 90 14.42 -3.46 25.90
CA GLU A 90 13.19 -2.92 26.42
C GLU A 90 12.80 -1.62 25.70
N VAL A 91 11.56 -1.55 25.22
CA VAL A 91 11.03 -0.38 24.52
C VAL A 91 10.06 0.35 25.45
N PRO A 92 10.25 1.67 25.72
CA PRO A 92 9.33 2.42 26.58
C PRO A 92 7.90 2.49 26.02
N ASP A 93 6.90 2.45 26.88
CA ASP A 93 5.47 2.54 26.50
C ASP A 93 5.17 3.72 25.58
N ARG A 94 5.78 4.87 25.88
CA ARG A 94 5.61 6.06 25.04
C ARG A 94 6.05 5.83 23.58
N ALA A 95 7.10 5.08 23.35
CA ALA A 95 7.56 4.78 22.01
C ALA A 95 6.56 3.88 21.26
N TYR A 96 5.90 2.95 21.95
CA TYR A 96 4.82 2.15 21.36
C TYR A 96 3.66 3.03 20.90
N TYR A 97 3.22 3.99 21.72
CA TYR A 97 2.16 4.92 21.32
C TYR A 97 2.57 5.78 20.11
N VAL A 98 3.76 6.35 20.11
CA VAL A 98 4.26 7.15 18.99
C VAL A 98 4.37 6.33 17.70
N ARG A 99 4.93 5.11 17.80
CA ARG A 99 5.01 4.18 16.67
C ARG A 99 3.63 3.85 16.10
N THR A 100 2.67 3.58 16.97
CA THR A 100 1.29 3.26 16.58
C THR A 100 0.62 4.43 15.88
N ILE A 101 0.72 5.64 16.43
CA ILE A 101 0.14 6.85 15.80
C ILE A 101 0.69 7.03 14.39
N ILE A 102 2.00 6.93 14.21
CA ILE A 102 2.62 7.12 12.89
C ILE A 102 2.24 6.00 11.92
N ALA A 103 2.20 4.75 12.39
CA ALA A 103 1.80 3.61 11.58
C ALA A 103 0.33 3.70 11.13
N GLU A 104 -0.56 4.23 11.98
CA GLU A 104 -1.96 4.44 11.63
C GLU A 104 -2.14 5.58 10.62
N PHE A 105 -1.43 6.69 10.77
CA PHE A 105 -1.45 7.75 9.75
C PHE A 105 -0.88 7.26 8.41
N GLU A 106 0.17 6.43 8.42
CA GLU A 106 0.67 5.77 7.20
C GLU A 106 -0.39 4.86 6.59
N ARG A 107 -1.10 4.09 7.41
CA ARG A 107 -2.18 3.22 6.94
C ARG A 107 -3.33 4.01 6.34
N ILE A 108 -3.75 5.11 6.97
CA ILE A 108 -4.80 6.01 6.45
C ILE A 108 -4.40 6.53 5.06
N GLN A 109 -3.22 7.13 4.93
CA GLN A 109 -2.77 7.67 3.64
C GLN A 109 -2.64 6.60 2.56
N SER A 110 -2.22 5.40 2.93
CA SER A 110 -2.09 4.25 2.03
C SER A 110 -3.45 3.76 1.52
N HIS A 111 -4.44 3.66 2.39
CA HIS A 111 -5.78 3.21 2.01
C HIS A 111 -6.52 4.26 1.17
N ILE A 112 -6.35 5.55 1.46
CA ILE A 112 -6.89 6.63 0.63
C ILE A 112 -6.24 6.63 -0.75
N LEU A 113 -4.92 6.42 -0.83
CA LEU A 113 -4.20 6.25 -2.09
C LEU A 113 -4.77 5.10 -2.90
N TRP A 114 -4.98 3.94 -2.27
CA TRP A 114 -5.55 2.78 -2.94
C TRP A 114 -6.95 3.10 -3.49
N ALA A 115 -7.82 3.71 -2.69
CA ALA A 115 -9.18 4.07 -3.12
C ALA A 115 -9.17 5.05 -4.31
N GLY A 116 -8.29 6.04 -4.29
CA GLY A 116 -8.12 6.98 -5.40
C GLY A 116 -7.64 6.29 -6.67
N VAL A 117 -6.60 5.47 -6.60
CA VAL A 117 -6.08 4.73 -7.74
C VAL A 117 -7.13 3.76 -8.30
N ALA A 118 -7.85 3.04 -7.44
CA ALA A 118 -8.94 2.15 -7.88
C ALA A 118 -10.05 2.94 -8.60
N ALA A 119 -10.42 4.11 -8.08
CA ALA A 119 -11.40 4.98 -8.73
C ALA A 119 -10.94 5.42 -10.14
N HIS A 120 -9.67 5.80 -10.29
CA HIS A 120 -9.09 6.16 -11.57
C HIS A 120 -9.12 5.00 -12.57
N GLU A 121 -8.69 3.80 -12.17
CA GLU A 121 -8.75 2.61 -13.01
C GLU A 121 -10.18 2.23 -13.43
N LEU A 122 -11.15 2.55 -12.57
CA LEU A 122 -12.58 2.40 -12.88
C LEU A 122 -13.15 3.54 -13.73
N GLY A 123 -12.34 4.57 -14.07
CA GLY A 123 -12.76 5.73 -14.85
C GLY A 123 -13.64 6.70 -14.06
N PHE A 124 -13.43 6.81 -12.74
CA PHE A 124 -14.13 7.75 -11.88
C PHE A 124 -13.17 8.79 -11.30
N ASP A 125 -12.70 9.69 -12.15
CA ASP A 125 -11.67 10.68 -11.82
C ASP A 125 -12.09 11.68 -10.75
N THR A 126 -13.37 11.98 -10.60
CA THR A 126 -13.87 12.85 -9.52
C THR A 126 -13.50 12.28 -8.14
N LEU A 127 -13.68 10.98 -7.95
CA LEU A 127 -13.30 10.32 -6.70
C LEU A 127 -11.78 10.20 -6.56
N PHE A 128 -11.06 10.01 -7.66
CA PHE A 128 -9.60 10.03 -7.66
C PHE A 128 -9.05 11.37 -7.12
N TYR A 129 -9.53 12.50 -7.64
CA TYR A 129 -9.07 13.83 -7.17
C TYR A 129 -9.47 14.12 -5.72
N LEU A 130 -10.68 13.70 -5.32
CA LEU A 130 -11.10 13.81 -3.93
C LEU A 130 -10.19 12.99 -2.99
N ALA A 131 -9.86 11.77 -3.36
CA ALA A 131 -8.94 10.93 -2.58
C ALA A 131 -7.55 11.56 -2.46
N TRP A 132 -7.01 12.15 -3.54
CA TRP A 132 -5.74 12.87 -3.48
C TRP A 132 -5.79 14.08 -2.54
N GLN A 133 -6.88 14.85 -2.56
CA GLN A 133 -7.07 15.98 -1.67
C GLN A 133 -7.10 15.54 -0.19
N ILE A 134 -7.83 14.46 0.11
CA ILE A 134 -7.91 13.93 1.48
C ILE A 134 -6.54 13.39 1.93
N ARG A 135 -5.86 12.67 1.03
CA ARG A 135 -4.55 12.08 1.31
C ARG A 135 -3.49 13.13 1.64
N GLU A 136 -3.55 14.29 1.01
CA GLU A 136 -2.59 15.37 1.24
C GLU A 136 -2.54 15.77 2.72
N GLU A 137 -3.69 15.88 3.39
CA GLU A 137 -3.75 16.16 4.81
C GLU A 137 -3.02 15.11 5.66
N SER A 138 -3.12 13.80 5.31
CA SER A 138 -2.36 12.74 6.00
C SER A 138 -0.87 12.93 5.87
N VAL A 139 -0.44 13.24 4.67
CA VAL A 139 0.99 13.41 4.36
C VAL A 139 1.54 14.64 5.07
N ASP A 140 0.79 15.73 5.15
CA ASP A 140 1.16 16.95 5.86
C ASP A 140 1.28 16.72 7.38
N VAL A 141 0.36 15.95 7.96
CA VAL A 141 0.44 15.56 9.38
C VAL A 141 1.66 14.70 9.66
N ILE A 142 1.93 13.73 8.80
CA ILE A 142 3.12 12.89 8.96
C ILE A 142 4.38 13.73 8.84
N GLU A 143 4.46 14.65 7.89
CA GLU A 143 5.59 15.58 7.76
C GLU A 143 5.76 16.44 9.01
N TYR A 144 4.68 16.95 9.56
CA TYR A 144 4.70 17.75 10.78
C TYR A 144 5.28 16.97 11.97
N ILE A 145 4.88 15.70 12.14
CA ILE A 145 5.36 14.84 13.23
C ILE A 145 6.80 14.37 12.98
N THR A 146 7.08 13.87 11.77
CA THR A 146 8.32 13.14 11.48
C THR A 146 9.41 14.00 10.85
N GLY A 147 9.01 15.11 10.21
CA GLY A 147 9.87 15.98 9.41
C GLY A 147 10.09 15.51 7.98
N ASN A 148 9.31 14.50 7.51
CA ASN A 148 9.39 14.03 6.13
C ASN A 148 8.01 13.55 5.65
N ARG A 149 7.70 13.82 4.39
CA ARG A 149 6.44 13.44 3.74
C ARG A 149 6.39 11.96 3.33
N VAL A 150 7.53 11.38 3.00
CA VAL A 150 7.71 10.00 2.53
C VAL A 150 9.02 9.46 3.06
N ASN A 151 9.08 8.20 3.45
CA ASN A 151 10.26 7.59 4.06
C ASN A 151 10.69 8.33 5.33
N TYR A 152 9.85 8.28 6.31
CA TYR A 152 9.89 9.13 7.51
C TYR A 152 11.12 8.93 8.38
N GLY A 153 11.75 7.74 8.32
CA GLY A 153 12.95 7.40 9.08
C GLY A 153 12.75 7.58 10.58
N ILE A 154 11.55 7.34 11.08
CA ILE A 154 11.17 7.62 12.47
C ILE A 154 11.45 6.46 13.41
N MET A 155 11.47 5.23 12.91
CA MET A 155 11.70 4.03 13.70
C MET A 155 13.17 3.92 14.10
N MET A 156 13.40 3.56 15.36
CA MET A 156 14.72 3.24 15.92
C MET A 156 14.60 1.98 16.78
N VAL A 157 15.67 1.23 16.90
CA VAL A 157 15.75 0.15 17.89
C VAL A 157 15.71 0.76 19.28
N GLY A 158 14.78 0.29 20.12
CA GLY A 158 14.54 0.81 21.46
C GLY A 158 13.68 2.08 21.53
N GLY A 159 13.12 2.57 20.40
CA GLY A 159 12.28 3.76 20.46
C GLY A 159 11.93 4.39 19.12
N THR A 160 11.80 5.71 19.12
CA THR A 160 11.56 6.56 17.97
C THR A 160 12.54 7.72 17.90
N ARG A 161 12.83 8.19 16.70
CA ARG A 161 13.77 9.30 16.49
C ARG A 161 13.24 10.65 16.95
N ARG A 162 11.93 10.83 16.97
CA ARG A 162 11.23 12.04 17.43
C ARG A 162 10.09 11.64 18.34
N ASP A 163 9.69 12.56 19.21
CA ASP A 163 8.50 12.43 20.05
C ASP A 163 7.34 13.25 19.48
N ILE A 164 6.12 12.90 19.88
CA ILE A 164 4.91 13.69 19.66
C ILE A 164 4.65 14.47 20.95
N THR A 165 4.90 15.76 20.91
CA THR A 165 4.78 16.63 22.08
C THR A 165 3.35 17.17 22.23
N PRO A 166 2.92 17.59 23.45
CA PRO A 166 1.54 18.03 23.66
C PRO A 166 1.10 19.23 22.80
N ASP A 167 2.03 20.07 22.39
CA ASP A 167 1.78 21.19 21.49
C ASP A 167 1.41 20.75 20.06
N MET A 168 1.69 19.51 19.68
CA MET A 168 1.31 18.92 18.40
C MET A 168 -0.13 18.38 18.39
N PHE A 169 -0.71 18.07 19.55
CA PHE A 169 -2.05 17.44 19.64
C PHE A 169 -3.15 18.23 18.95
N PRO A 170 -3.26 19.56 19.07
CA PRO A 170 -4.32 20.32 18.39
C PRO A 170 -4.29 20.14 16.86
N ARG A 171 -3.11 20.04 16.28
CA ARG A 171 -2.98 19.81 14.82
C ARG A 171 -3.39 18.39 14.42
N LEU A 172 -3.08 17.40 15.26
CA LEU A 172 -3.50 16.02 15.06
C LEU A 172 -5.02 15.86 15.16
N GLU A 173 -5.62 16.45 16.18
CA GLU A 173 -7.08 16.45 16.37
C GLU A 173 -7.81 17.13 15.21
N GLN A 174 -7.31 18.25 14.73
CA GLN A 174 -7.84 18.93 13.56
C GLN A 174 -7.80 18.03 12.31
N ALA A 175 -6.72 17.32 12.10
CA ALA A 175 -6.59 16.38 10.98
C ALA A 175 -7.60 15.22 11.10
N LEU A 176 -7.76 14.64 12.28
CA LEU A 176 -8.73 13.57 12.50
C LEU A 176 -10.16 14.02 12.22
N GLN A 177 -10.54 15.22 12.70
CA GLN A 177 -11.86 15.81 12.40
C GLN A 177 -12.08 16.04 10.90
N TYR A 178 -11.03 16.49 10.20
CA TYR A 178 -11.09 16.66 8.75
C TYR A 178 -11.31 15.32 8.03
N TYR A 179 -10.65 14.25 8.50
CA TYR A 179 -10.85 12.91 7.92
C TYR A 179 -12.25 12.38 8.14
N GLU A 180 -12.79 12.50 9.35
CA GLU A 180 -14.15 12.02 9.66
C GLU A 180 -15.17 12.55 8.66
N GLY A 181 -15.17 13.87 8.41
CA GLY A 181 -16.12 14.49 7.50
C GLY A 181 -15.97 14.13 6.02
N LEU A 182 -14.73 13.91 5.55
CA LEU A 182 -14.47 13.60 4.14
C LEU A 182 -14.43 12.10 3.86
N PHE A 183 -14.05 11.30 4.85
CA PHE A 183 -13.99 9.85 4.71
C PHE A 183 -15.38 9.26 4.49
N GLU A 184 -16.38 9.67 5.24
CA GLU A 184 -17.77 9.24 5.04
C GLU A 184 -18.25 9.53 3.62
N LYS A 185 -17.96 10.73 3.11
CA LYS A 185 -18.31 11.10 1.73
C LYS A 185 -17.57 10.24 0.70
N MET A 186 -16.30 9.95 0.92
CA MET A 186 -15.50 9.08 0.03
C MET A 186 -16.04 7.65 0.04
N VAL A 187 -16.38 7.12 1.20
CA VAL A 187 -16.98 5.78 1.36
C VAL A 187 -18.33 5.72 0.67
N ASP A 188 -19.20 6.71 0.85
CA ASP A 188 -20.50 6.78 0.18
C ASP A 188 -20.37 6.77 -1.34
N LEU A 189 -19.48 7.59 -1.88
CA LEU A 189 -19.20 7.61 -3.32
C LEU A 189 -18.65 6.26 -3.81
N PHE A 190 -17.79 5.61 -3.04
CA PHE A 190 -17.19 4.34 -3.43
C PHE A 190 -18.20 3.18 -3.42
N LEU A 191 -19.10 3.16 -2.45
CA LEU A 191 -20.08 2.07 -2.28
C LEU A 191 -21.37 2.25 -3.07
N ASN A 192 -21.81 3.50 -3.26
CA ASN A 192 -23.15 3.81 -3.76
C ASN A 192 -23.16 4.45 -5.15
N ASP A 193 -22.01 4.82 -5.72
CA ASP A 193 -21.97 5.36 -7.07
C ASP A 193 -22.31 4.28 -8.12
N LYS A 194 -23.18 4.65 -9.05
CA LYS A 194 -23.64 3.75 -10.10
C LYS A 194 -22.54 3.33 -11.07
N THR A 195 -21.56 4.21 -11.34
CA THR A 195 -20.45 3.92 -12.26
C THR A 195 -19.58 2.80 -11.70
N ILE A 196 -19.22 2.91 -10.41
CA ILE A 196 -18.45 1.88 -9.69
C ILE A 196 -19.25 0.57 -9.65
N ALA A 197 -20.53 0.65 -9.22
CA ALA A 197 -21.38 -0.52 -9.14
C ALA A 197 -21.51 -1.26 -10.47
N MET A 198 -21.70 -0.54 -11.59
CA MET A 198 -21.82 -1.13 -12.92
C MET A 198 -20.53 -1.81 -13.40
N ARG A 199 -19.36 -1.29 -13.02
CA ARG A 199 -18.06 -1.82 -13.44
C ARG A 199 -17.54 -2.95 -12.54
N CYS A 200 -17.91 -2.92 -11.26
CA CYS A 200 -17.41 -3.89 -10.27
C CYS A 200 -18.34 -5.08 -10.06
N LYS A 201 -19.66 -4.90 -10.24
CA LYS A 201 -20.62 -5.96 -9.95
C LYS A 201 -20.43 -7.16 -10.89
N ASN A 202 -20.19 -8.32 -10.28
CA ASN A 202 -19.93 -9.58 -10.98
C ASN A 202 -18.64 -9.60 -11.82
N ALA A 203 -17.73 -8.65 -11.63
CA ALA A 203 -16.41 -8.64 -12.25
C ALA A 203 -15.34 -9.14 -11.26
N GLY A 204 -14.34 -9.89 -11.75
CA GLY A 204 -13.18 -10.31 -10.97
C GLY A 204 -13.52 -11.19 -9.76
N ILE A 205 -14.52 -12.05 -9.84
CA ILE A 205 -14.96 -12.91 -8.73
C ILE A 205 -13.86 -13.90 -8.35
N LEU A 206 -13.35 -13.75 -7.13
CA LEU A 206 -12.43 -14.71 -6.52
C LEU A 206 -13.21 -15.59 -5.54
N THR A 207 -13.42 -16.85 -5.90
CA THR A 207 -14.12 -17.80 -5.02
C THR A 207 -13.26 -18.19 -3.82
N LYS A 208 -13.89 -18.54 -2.69
CA LYS A 208 -13.20 -19.03 -1.49
C LYS A 208 -12.20 -20.15 -1.79
N ARG A 209 -12.59 -21.13 -2.63
CA ARG A 209 -11.72 -22.23 -3.04
C ARG A 209 -10.48 -21.71 -3.76
N ARG A 210 -10.67 -20.83 -4.73
CA ARG A 210 -9.55 -20.27 -5.50
C ARG A 210 -8.64 -19.36 -4.65
N ALA A 211 -9.23 -18.64 -3.70
CA ALA A 211 -8.47 -17.82 -2.74
C ALA A 211 -7.53 -18.69 -1.86
N LEU A 212 -8.01 -19.87 -1.43
CA LEU A 212 -7.18 -20.85 -0.71
C LEU A 212 -6.08 -21.42 -1.59
N GLU A 213 -6.39 -21.85 -2.81
CA GLU A 213 -5.42 -22.40 -3.75
C GLU A 213 -4.29 -21.40 -4.07
N LEU A 214 -4.62 -20.11 -4.15
CA LEU A 214 -3.67 -19.03 -4.41
C LEU A 214 -2.99 -18.49 -3.16
N ALA A 215 -3.29 -19.02 -1.98
CA ALA A 215 -2.77 -18.57 -0.69
C ALA A 215 -2.95 -17.04 -0.48
N THR A 216 -4.11 -16.50 -0.86
CA THR A 216 -4.38 -15.07 -0.70
C THR A 216 -4.45 -14.66 0.75
N VAL A 217 -4.01 -13.45 1.06
CA VAL A 217 -3.97 -12.88 2.41
C VAL A 217 -4.66 -11.51 2.48
N GLY A 218 -4.93 -11.06 3.69
CA GLY A 218 -5.44 -9.72 3.98
C GLY A 218 -6.85 -9.46 3.45
N PRO A 219 -7.16 -8.23 3.00
CA PRO A 219 -8.49 -7.83 2.54
C PRO A 219 -9.04 -8.70 1.41
N THR A 220 -8.20 -9.11 0.46
CA THR A 220 -8.59 -10.00 -0.66
C THR A 220 -9.09 -11.34 -0.15
N SER A 221 -8.42 -11.92 0.83
CA SER A 221 -8.81 -13.19 1.47
C SER A 221 -10.15 -13.05 2.19
N ARG A 222 -10.30 -12.02 3.02
CA ARG A 222 -11.55 -11.76 3.76
C ARG A 222 -12.73 -11.48 2.84
N ALA A 223 -12.54 -10.67 1.81
CA ALA A 223 -13.57 -10.41 0.80
C ALA A 223 -13.99 -11.67 0.03
N SER A 224 -13.11 -12.67 -0.06
CA SER A 224 -13.38 -13.97 -0.68
C SER A 224 -14.02 -15.00 0.28
N GLY A 225 -14.36 -14.58 1.51
CA GLY A 225 -15.03 -15.42 2.51
C GLY A 225 -14.10 -16.27 3.38
N LEU A 226 -12.82 -15.91 3.46
CA LEU A 226 -11.85 -16.52 4.38
C LEU A 226 -11.73 -15.64 5.63
N ALA A 227 -12.12 -16.16 6.81
CA ALA A 227 -12.01 -15.45 8.09
C ALA A 227 -10.58 -15.57 8.63
N MET A 228 -9.61 -15.00 7.95
CA MET A 228 -8.20 -14.95 8.39
C MET A 228 -7.80 -13.50 8.63
N ASP A 229 -7.43 -13.17 9.85
CA ASP A 229 -6.92 -11.84 10.20
C ASP A 229 -5.82 -11.97 11.27
N VAL A 230 -4.59 -11.70 10.85
CA VAL A 230 -3.40 -11.81 11.72
C VAL A 230 -3.52 -10.93 12.97
N ARG A 231 -4.25 -9.82 12.89
CA ARG A 231 -4.50 -8.94 14.05
C ARG A 231 -5.41 -9.58 15.12
N VAL A 232 -6.19 -10.58 14.74
CA VAL A 232 -7.02 -11.40 15.67
C VAL A 232 -6.24 -12.62 16.13
N ASP A 233 -5.48 -13.23 15.22
CA ASP A 233 -4.77 -14.49 15.47
C ASP A 233 -3.49 -14.25 16.32
N SER A 234 -2.88 -13.07 16.20
CA SER A 234 -1.67 -12.67 16.93
C SER A 234 -1.72 -11.16 17.21
N PRO A 235 -2.53 -10.74 18.21
CA PRO A 235 -2.75 -9.33 18.55
C PRO A 235 -1.51 -8.64 19.14
#